data_7726a3896eb856b01997d2b94af9d88a
#
_entry.id   7726a3896eb856b01997d2b94af9d88a
#
_cell.length_a   1.000
_cell.length_b   1.000
_cell.length_c   1.000
_cell.angle_alpha   90.00
_cell.angle_beta   90.00
_cell.angle_gamma   90.00
#
_symmetry.space_group_name_H-M   'P 1'
#
loop_
_entity.id
_entity.type
_entity.pdbx_description
1 polymer ?
#
loop_
_entity_poly.entity_id
_entity_poly.type
_entity_poly.pdbx_seq_one_letter_code
_entity_poly.pdbx_strand_id
1 'polypeptide(L)'
;KANMINVEKTYFSASYQNFGCLFTGSVQPLGDEAFDLLYRFTKVFDQTFTRFLDLQKAEAQAKEAIKQASLDRVRGEIASMRSTEDLQRITPLVFNELTTLGVPFIRCGVFIIQEAKENVEVYLSAPDGHSLGVLNLAFDSNELTTNSVDYWRKGKVYHQHWNQADFIAWTKSMMKTGQVQNQKTYQG
;
A
#
# COMPACT_ATOMS: atom_id res chain seq x y z
N LYS A 1 -4.44 -43.74 15.30
CA LYS A 1 -4.77 -44.80 14.32
C LYS A 1 -6.25 -44.63 14.03
N ALA A 2 -6.61 -44.12 12.84
CA ALA A 2 -7.99 -44.06 12.39
C ALA A 2 -8.49 -45.52 12.22
N ASN A 3 -9.57 -45.87 12.91
CA ASN A 3 -10.28 -47.10 12.64
C ASN A 3 -10.82 -47.04 11.20
N MET A 4 -10.16 -47.68 10.27
CA MET A 4 -10.76 -47.99 8.97
C MET A 4 -11.94 -48.95 9.22
N ILE A 5 -13.14 -48.40 9.21
CA ILE A 5 -14.37 -49.16 9.26
C ILE A 5 -14.40 -50.01 7.99
N ASN A 6 -14.41 -51.34 8.13
CA ASN A 6 -14.56 -52.23 6.99
C ASN A 6 -16.03 -52.20 6.54
N VAL A 7 -16.32 -51.30 5.56
CA VAL A 7 -17.68 -51.04 5.08
C VAL A 7 -17.84 -51.71 3.73
N GLU A 8 -18.72 -52.72 3.65
CA GLU A 8 -19.02 -53.42 2.38
C GLU A 8 -19.72 -52.51 1.34
N LYS A 9 -20.49 -51.53 1.79
CA LYS A 9 -21.22 -50.58 0.93
C LYS A 9 -21.26 -49.21 1.58
N THR A 10 -21.04 -48.15 0.75
CA THR A 10 -21.19 -46.77 1.14
C THR A 10 -22.16 -46.06 0.19
N TYR A 11 -23.08 -45.30 0.74
CA TYR A 11 -24.02 -44.49 0.00
C TYR A 11 -23.53 -43.03 0.03
N PHE A 12 -23.44 -42.42 -1.14
CA PHE A 12 -23.10 -40.98 -1.29
C PHE A 12 -24.37 -40.21 -1.60
N SER A 13 -24.64 -39.18 -0.83
CA SER A 13 -25.77 -38.27 -1.03
C SER A 13 -25.28 -36.84 -1.07
N ALA A 14 -25.73 -36.03 -2.04
CA ALA A 14 -25.31 -34.64 -2.19
C ALA A 14 -26.48 -33.72 -2.47
N SER A 15 -26.48 -32.54 -1.86
CA SER A 15 -27.38 -31.44 -2.17
C SER A 15 -26.54 -30.30 -2.72
N TYR A 16 -26.92 -29.81 -3.90
CA TYR A 16 -26.16 -28.80 -4.67
C TYR A 16 -26.60 -27.38 -4.35
N GLN A 17 -25.68 -26.45 -4.47
CA GLN A 17 -25.86 -25.00 -4.31
C GLN A 17 -24.98 -24.26 -5.33
N ASN A 18 -25.02 -22.91 -5.35
CA ASN A 18 -24.35 -22.11 -6.36
C ASN A 18 -22.83 -22.29 -6.42
N PHE A 19 -22.17 -22.68 -5.30
CA PHE A 19 -20.72 -22.77 -5.16
C PHE A 19 -20.22 -24.23 -5.07
N GLY A 20 -21.13 -25.22 -5.12
CA GLY A 20 -20.75 -26.62 -5.00
C GLY A 20 -21.87 -27.48 -4.43
N CYS A 21 -21.53 -28.37 -3.50
CA CYS A 21 -22.50 -29.21 -2.83
C CYS A 21 -22.13 -29.50 -1.37
N LEU A 22 -23.14 -29.74 -0.57
CA LEU A 22 -22.99 -30.40 0.73
C LEU A 22 -23.23 -31.88 0.50
N PHE A 23 -22.31 -32.73 0.94
CA PHE A 23 -22.41 -34.17 0.75
C PHE A 23 -22.28 -34.94 2.05
N THR A 24 -22.83 -36.17 2.05
CA THR A 24 -22.71 -37.13 3.14
C THR A 24 -22.33 -38.51 2.60
N GLY A 25 -21.52 -39.23 3.36
CA GLY A 25 -21.27 -40.66 3.16
C GLY A 25 -21.94 -41.43 4.31
N SER A 26 -22.74 -42.45 4.00
CA SER A 26 -23.45 -43.25 4.98
C SER A 26 -23.34 -44.71 4.67
N VAL A 27 -23.49 -45.58 5.69
CA VAL A 27 -23.50 -47.04 5.54
C VAL A 27 -24.89 -47.61 5.17
N GLN A 28 -25.91 -46.76 5.28
CA GLN A 28 -27.29 -47.04 4.90
C GLN A 28 -27.84 -45.94 4.02
N PRO A 29 -28.83 -46.20 3.14
CA PRO A 29 -29.49 -45.13 2.38
C PRO A 29 -30.12 -44.09 3.32
N LEU A 30 -30.01 -42.82 2.96
CA LEU A 30 -30.71 -41.74 3.69
C LEU A 30 -32.21 -41.85 3.44
N GLY A 31 -33.02 -41.60 4.50
CA GLY A 31 -34.45 -41.43 4.37
C GLY A 31 -34.83 -39.99 3.99
N ASP A 32 -36.10 -39.75 3.65
CA ASP A 32 -36.61 -38.47 3.17
C ASP A 32 -36.36 -37.32 4.14
N GLU A 33 -36.49 -37.55 5.45
CA GLU A 33 -36.22 -36.54 6.48
C GLU A 33 -34.75 -36.08 6.49
N ALA A 34 -33.82 -37.05 6.28
CA ALA A 34 -32.39 -36.72 6.21
C ALA A 34 -32.04 -35.94 4.93
N PHE A 35 -32.72 -36.24 3.82
CA PHE A 35 -32.58 -35.44 2.59
C PHE A 35 -33.12 -34.02 2.76
N ASP A 36 -34.27 -33.83 3.45
CA ASP A 36 -34.79 -32.51 3.75
C ASP A 36 -33.81 -31.71 4.61
N LEU A 37 -33.23 -32.32 5.64
CA LEU A 37 -32.20 -31.70 6.46
C LEU A 37 -30.97 -31.30 5.62
N LEU A 38 -30.44 -32.20 4.82
CA LEU A 38 -29.30 -31.95 3.94
C LEU A 38 -29.59 -30.74 3.01
N TYR A 39 -30.77 -30.69 2.42
CA TYR A 39 -31.18 -29.56 1.57
C TYR A 39 -31.23 -28.24 2.35
N ARG A 40 -31.82 -28.25 3.56
CA ARG A 40 -31.91 -27.05 4.42
C ARG A 40 -30.53 -26.52 4.82
N PHE A 41 -29.61 -27.41 5.22
CA PHE A 41 -28.22 -27.02 5.49
C PHE A 41 -27.53 -26.45 4.26
N THR A 42 -27.75 -27.03 3.09
CA THR A 42 -27.22 -26.52 1.81
C THR A 42 -27.71 -25.11 1.53
N LYS A 43 -29.00 -24.80 1.79
CA LYS A 43 -29.57 -23.45 1.63
C LYS A 43 -28.93 -22.45 2.59
N VAL A 44 -28.74 -22.81 3.86
CA VAL A 44 -28.08 -21.95 4.83
C VAL A 44 -26.65 -21.67 4.43
N PHE A 45 -25.92 -22.69 3.96
CA PHE A 45 -24.56 -22.52 3.49
C PHE A 45 -24.48 -21.59 2.27
N ASP A 46 -25.33 -21.80 1.27
CA ASP A 46 -25.41 -20.98 0.06
C ASP A 46 -25.63 -19.50 0.39
N GLN A 47 -26.61 -19.20 1.25
CA GLN A 47 -26.92 -17.85 1.68
C GLN A 47 -25.77 -17.18 2.45
N THR A 48 -25.18 -17.94 3.38
CA THR A 48 -24.10 -17.41 4.22
C THR A 48 -22.83 -17.18 3.41
N PHE A 49 -22.50 -18.10 2.51
CA PHE A 49 -21.33 -17.98 1.66
C PHE A 49 -21.47 -16.84 0.63
N THR A 50 -22.67 -16.68 0.05
CA THR A 50 -22.97 -15.51 -0.81
C THR A 50 -22.72 -14.20 -0.07
N ARG A 51 -23.27 -14.06 1.15
CA ARG A 51 -23.04 -12.85 1.97
C ARG A 51 -21.57 -12.63 2.29
N PHE A 52 -20.81 -13.68 2.57
CA PHE A 52 -19.38 -13.59 2.80
C PHE A 52 -18.63 -13.05 1.56
N LEU A 53 -18.94 -13.56 0.38
CA LEU A 53 -18.34 -13.08 -0.87
C LEU A 53 -18.72 -11.63 -1.19
N ASP A 54 -19.98 -11.26 -0.96
CA ASP A 54 -20.46 -9.88 -1.14
C ASP A 54 -19.73 -8.91 -0.19
N LEU A 55 -19.52 -9.32 1.07
CA LEU A 55 -18.77 -8.52 2.05
C LEU A 55 -17.32 -8.34 1.61
N GLN A 56 -16.62 -9.41 1.21
CA GLN A 56 -15.26 -9.32 0.69
C GLN A 56 -15.15 -8.36 -0.52
N LYS A 57 -16.11 -8.46 -1.44
CA LYS A 57 -16.16 -7.58 -2.60
C LYS A 57 -16.38 -6.11 -2.19
N ALA A 58 -17.31 -5.86 -1.28
CA ALA A 58 -17.57 -4.51 -0.78
C ALA A 58 -16.36 -3.91 -0.06
N GLU A 59 -15.65 -4.69 0.77
CA GLU A 59 -14.41 -4.26 1.42
C GLU A 59 -13.30 -3.92 0.42
N ALA A 60 -13.12 -4.76 -0.61
CA ALA A 60 -12.14 -4.51 -1.65
C ALA A 60 -12.47 -3.22 -2.45
N GLN A 61 -13.75 -3.01 -2.77
CA GLN A 61 -14.21 -1.80 -3.45
C GLN A 61 -14.03 -0.55 -2.58
N ALA A 62 -14.35 -0.63 -1.29
CA ALA A 62 -14.16 0.47 -0.34
C ALA A 62 -12.67 0.87 -0.23
N LYS A 63 -11.75 -0.10 -0.12
CA LYS A 63 -10.30 0.15 -0.10
C LYS A 63 -9.83 0.84 -1.38
N GLU A 64 -10.30 0.39 -2.54
CA GLU A 64 -9.92 0.98 -3.82
C GLU A 64 -10.49 2.39 -3.97
N ALA A 65 -11.73 2.64 -3.53
CA ALA A 65 -12.34 3.97 -3.53
C ALA A 65 -11.55 4.97 -2.66
N ILE A 66 -11.04 4.54 -1.49
CA ILE A 66 -10.20 5.38 -0.62
C ILE A 66 -8.90 5.75 -1.35
N LYS A 67 -8.22 4.78 -1.98
CA LYS A 67 -7.00 5.05 -2.76
C LYS A 67 -7.26 6.04 -3.88
N GLN A 68 -8.32 5.83 -4.65
CA GLN A 68 -8.66 6.71 -5.76
C GLN A 68 -8.98 8.12 -5.28
N ALA A 69 -9.73 8.27 -4.19
CA ALA A 69 -10.01 9.58 -3.60
C ALA A 69 -8.74 10.31 -3.13
N SER A 70 -7.77 9.59 -2.54
CA SER A 70 -6.46 10.15 -2.17
C SER A 70 -5.68 10.65 -3.40
N LEU A 71 -5.63 9.84 -4.45
CA LEU A 71 -4.97 10.22 -5.71
C LEU A 71 -5.63 11.44 -6.36
N ASP A 72 -6.95 11.51 -6.34
CA ASP A 72 -7.69 12.63 -6.96
C ASP A 72 -7.52 13.93 -6.19
N ARG A 73 -7.41 13.88 -4.86
CA ARG A 73 -7.05 15.07 -4.05
C ARG A 73 -5.67 15.60 -4.42
N VAL A 74 -4.66 14.73 -4.51
CA VAL A 74 -3.30 15.13 -4.92
C VAL A 74 -3.30 15.66 -6.35
N ARG A 75 -4.01 15.02 -7.30
CA ARG A 75 -4.14 15.52 -8.68
C ARG A 75 -4.78 16.91 -8.74
N GLY A 76 -5.86 17.12 -7.98
CA GLY A 76 -6.53 18.40 -7.91
C GLY A 76 -5.61 19.54 -7.44
N GLU A 77 -4.80 19.27 -6.41
CA GLU A 77 -3.82 20.24 -5.92
C GLU A 77 -2.70 20.49 -6.93
N ILE A 78 -2.15 19.44 -7.55
CA ILE A 78 -1.12 19.59 -8.59
C ILE A 78 -1.68 20.36 -9.79
N ALA A 79 -2.92 20.10 -10.21
CA ALA A 79 -3.57 20.83 -11.31
C ALA A 79 -3.81 22.31 -11.00
N SER A 80 -3.84 22.71 -9.73
CA SER A 80 -3.97 24.10 -9.29
C SER A 80 -2.64 24.85 -9.20
N MET A 81 -1.49 24.17 -9.38
CA MET A 81 -0.16 24.78 -9.30
C MET A 81 0.01 25.88 -10.36
N ARG A 82 0.66 26.95 -9.95
CA ARG A 82 1.11 28.05 -10.82
C ARG A 82 2.63 28.15 -10.90
N SER A 83 3.31 27.63 -9.90
CA SER A 83 4.77 27.62 -9.82
C SER A 83 5.27 26.42 -9.00
N THR A 84 6.58 26.18 -9.01
CA THR A 84 7.20 25.09 -8.21
C THR A 84 7.13 25.37 -6.71
N GLU A 85 7.02 26.62 -6.28
CA GLU A 85 6.86 26.98 -4.86
C GLU A 85 5.57 26.40 -4.25
N ASP A 86 4.55 26.16 -5.05
CA ASP A 86 3.31 25.50 -4.61
C ASP A 86 3.55 24.09 -4.07
N LEU A 87 4.67 23.45 -4.41
CA LEU A 87 5.07 22.16 -3.85
C LEU A 87 5.29 22.20 -2.33
N GLN A 88 5.58 23.36 -1.75
CA GLN A 88 5.63 23.51 -0.29
C GLN A 88 4.26 23.22 0.37
N ARG A 89 3.17 23.47 -0.34
CA ARG A 89 1.80 23.18 0.09
C ARG A 89 1.39 21.74 -0.27
N ILE A 90 1.83 21.24 -1.42
CA ILE A 90 1.47 19.93 -1.93
C ILE A 90 2.21 18.82 -1.19
N THR A 91 3.46 19.01 -0.80
CA THR A 91 4.24 17.98 -0.08
C THR A 91 3.59 17.56 1.25
N PRO A 92 3.09 18.45 2.12
CA PRO A 92 2.30 18.07 3.29
C PRO A 92 1.02 17.31 2.95
N LEU A 93 0.34 17.66 1.86
CA LEU A 93 -0.84 16.91 1.41
C LEU A 93 -0.46 15.48 1.03
N VAL A 94 0.58 15.28 0.24
CA VAL A 94 1.08 13.95 -0.14
C VAL A 94 1.44 13.14 1.11
N PHE A 95 2.09 13.76 2.10
CA PHE A 95 2.40 13.14 3.39
C PHE A 95 1.11 12.61 4.07
N ASN A 96 0.10 13.45 4.19
CA ASN A 96 -1.17 13.09 4.85
C ASN A 96 -1.92 11.99 4.09
N GLU A 97 -1.93 12.04 2.75
CA GLU A 97 -2.58 11.02 1.94
C GLU A 97 -1.87 9.65 2.05
N LEU A 98 -0.54 9.63 1.99
CA LEU A 98 0.24 8.40 2.21
C LEU A 98 0.03 7.81 3.61
N THR A 99 -0.04 8.67 4.64
CA THR A 99 -0.36 8.26 6.01
C THR A 99 -1.75 7.66 6.11
N THR A 100 -2.75 8.29 5.51
CA THR A 100 -4.14 7.80 5.45
C THR A 100 -4.24 6.43 4.76
N LEU A 101 -3.42 6.20 3.74
CA LEU A 101 -3.34 4.94 3.03
C LEU A 101 -2.53 3.85 3.77
N GLY A 102 -1.97 4.17 4.94
CA GLY A 102 -1.21 3.24 5.77
C GLY A 102 0.16 2.87 5.20
N VAL A 103 0.75 3.73 4.35
CA VAL A 103 2.11 3.51 3.84
C VAL A 103 3.10 3.73 4.99
N PRO A 104 3.98 2.77 5.31
CA PRO A 104 4.97 2.94 6.37
C PRO A 104 6.15 3.78 5.88
N PHE A 105 6.23 5.02 6.31
CA PHE A 105 7.35 5.93 6.00
C PHE A 105 7.58 6.92 7.16
N ILE A 106 8.75 7.54 7.20
CA ILE A 106 9.12 8.57 8.19
C ILE A 106 8.97 9.97 7.59
N ARG A 107 9.32 10.11 6.32
CA ARG A 107 9.32 11.38 5.57
C ARG A 107 8.97 11.12 4.12
N CYS A 108 8.39 12.09 3.46
CA CYS A 108 8.26 12.10 2.01
C CYS A 108 8.74 13.43 1.45
N GLY A 109 8.98 13.47 0.17
CA GLY A 109 9.38 14.68 -0.53
C GLY A 109 9.24 14.55 -2.03
N VAL A 110 9.35 15.68 -2.71
CA VAL A 110 9.33 15.78 -4.16
C VAL A 110 10.67 16.36 -4.63
N PHE A 111 11.30 15.70 -5.59
CA PHE A 111 12.52 16.13 -6.25
C PHE A 111 12.15 16.71 -7.62
N ILE A 112 12.44 17.97 -7.84
CA ILE A 112 12.30 18.62 -9.14
C ILE A 112 13.69 18.75 -9.75
N ILE A 113 13.92 17.98 -10.81
CA ILE A 113 15.20 17.93 -11.51
C ILE A 113 15.20 19.02 -12.58
N GLN A 114 16.11 20.00 -12.44
CA GLN A 114 16.32 21.07 -13.39
C GLN A 114 17.59 20.81 -14.20
N GLU A 115 17.46 20.02 -15.27
CA GLU A 115 18.60 19.53 -16.04
C GLU A 115 19.45 20.64 -16.63
N ALA A 116 18.82 21.71 -17.13
CA ALA A 116 19.53 22.89 -17.68
C ALA A 116 20.37 23.67 -16.66
N LYS A 117 20.06 23.52 -15.36
CA LYS A 117 20.79 24.18 -14.27
C LYS A 117 21.67 23.21 -13.49
N GLU A 118 21.66 21.94 -13.85
CA GLU A 118 22.35 20.84 -13.17
C GLU A 118 22.06 20.81 -11.65
N ASN A 119 20.82 21.11 -11.27
CA ASN A 119 20.41 21.12 -9.87
C ASN A 119 19.09 20.37 -9.64
N VAL A 120 18.86 20.00 -8.38
CA VAL A 120 17.63 19.39 -7.87
C VAL A 120 17.06 20.28 -6.79
N GLU A 121 15.82 20.70 -6.94
CA GLU A 121 15.03 21.32 -5.87
C GLU A 121 14.31 20.21 -5.09
N VAL A 122 14.56 20.13 -3.79
CA VAL A 122 14.01 19.08 -2.93
C VAL A 122 13.03 19.71 -1.94
N TYR A 123 11.77 19.35 -2.08
CA TYR A 123 10.67 19.74 -1.19
C TYR A 123 10.43 18.60 -0.20
N LEU A 124 10.72 18.81 1.08
CA LEU A 124 10.63 17.78 2.12
C LEU A 124 9.52 18.08 3.12
N SER A 125 8.88 17.02 3.62
CA SER A 125 8.04 17.08 4.82
C SER A 125 8.85 16.71 6.08
N ALA A 126 8.47 17.33 7.20
CA ALA A 126 8.88 16.87 8.53
C ALA A 126 8.13 15.57 8.92
N PRO A 127 8.55 14.87 9.99
CA PRO A 127 7.85 13.67 10.48
C PRO A 127 6.41 13.93 10.95
N ASP A 128 6.06 15.15 11.29
CA ASP A 128 4.70 15.60 11.64
C ASP A 128 3.90 16.10 10.43
N GLY A 129 4.48 16.03 9.22
CA GLY A 129 3.82 16.32 7.96
C GLY A 129 3.94 17.76 7.47
N HIS A 130 4.45 18.71 8.26
CA HIS A 130 4.61 20.08 7.72
C HIS A 130 5.81 20.21 6.77
N SER A 131 5.83 21.27 5.95
CA SER A 131 6.93 21.53 5.01
C SER A 131 8.19 21.99 5.76
N LEU A 132 9.32 21.38 5.45
CA LEU A 132 10.65 21.82 5.94
C LEU A 132 11.28 22.92 5.08
N GLY A 133 10.66 23.32 3.99
CA GLY A 133 11.22 24.24 3.01
C GLY A 133 11.85 23.51 1.82
N VAL A 134 12.66 24.24 1.07
CA VAL A 134 13.28 23.79 -0.18
C VAL A 134 14.79 23.71 -0.03
N LEU A 135 15.38 22.59 -0.44
CA LEU A 135 16.82 22.44 -0.58
C LEU A 135 17.19 22.50 -2.05
N ASN A 136 18.25 23.24 -2.39
CA ASN A 136 18.80 23.29 -3.73
C ASN A 136 20.13 22.52 -3.75
N LEU A 137 20.17 21.41 -4.47
CA LEU A 137 21.29 20.49 -4.51
C LEU A 137 21.86 20.40 -5.93
N ALA A 138 23.16 20.64 -6.10
CA ALA A 138 23.82 20.31 -7.34
C ALA A 138 23.79 18.80 -7.60
N PHE A 139 23.84 18.36 -8.86
CA PHE A 139 23.74 16.94 -9.22
C PHE A 139 24.81 16.06 -8.57
N ASP A 140 25.97 16.62 -8.30
CA ASP A 140 27.13 15.99 -7.69
C ASP A 140 27.28 16.26 -6.18
N SER A 141 26.29 16.91 -5.56
CA SER A 141 26.36 17.34 -4.15
C SER A 141 26.53 16.19 -3.16
N ASN A 142 25.98 15.02 -3.49
CA ASN A 142 26.12 13.79 -2.71
C ASN A 142 25.66 12.58 -3.54
N GLU A 143 26.02 11.37 -3.09
CA GLU A 143 25.72 10.12 -3.77
C GLU A 143 24.21 9.90 -3.99
N LEU A 144 23.36 10.22 -3.02
CA LEU A 144 21.90 10.09 -3.16
C LEU A 144 21.37 10.95 -4.32
N THR A 145 21.82 12.21 -4.41
CA THR A 145 21.39 13.13 -5.47
C THR A 145 21.88 12.64 -6.83
N THR A 146 23.15 12.29 -6.94
CA THR A 146 23.74 11.75 -8.19
C THR A 146 22.99 10.51 -8.67
N ASN A 147 22.79 9.53 -7.79
CA ASN A 147 22.07 8.30 -8.13
C ASN A 147 20.60 8.57 -8.48
N SER A 148 19.94 9.47 -7.77
CA SER A 148 18.53 9.83 -8.04
C SER A 148 18.38 10.43 -9.44
N VAL A 149 19.26 11.33 -9.85
CA VAL A 149 19.27 11.92 -11.20
C VAL A 149 19.56 10.85 -12.28
N ASP A 150 20.48 9.96 -12.01
CA ASP A 150 20.84 8.88 -12.94
C ASP A 150 19.68 7.89 -13.16
N TYR A 151 18.99 7.51 -12.09
CA TYR A 151 17.82 6.63 -12.18
C TYR A 151 16.62 7.33 -12.81
N TRP A 152 16.43 8.62 -12.55
CA TRP A 152 15.43 9.43 -13.23
C TRP A 152 15.65 9.47 -14.74
N ARG A 153 16.88 9.71 -15.20
CA ARG A 153 17.26 9.68 -16.64
C ARG A 153 16.97 8.33 -17.28
N LYS A 154 17.13 7.25 -16.53
CA LYS A 154 16.85 5.88 -16.98
C LYS A 154 15.36 5.49 -16.87
N GLY A 155 14.51 6.33 -16.29
CA GLY A 155 13.09 6.04 -16.03
C GLY A 155 12.90 4.83 -15.09
N LYS A 156 13.81 4.62 -14.14
CA LYS A 156 13.81 3.47 -13.22
C LYS A 156 13.56 3.91 -11.79
N VAL A 157 12.98 2.99 -10.99
CA VAL A 157 12.85 3.18 -9.55
C VAL A 157 14.20 3.01 -8.88
N TYR A 158 14.53 3.91 -7.94
CA TYR A 158 15.73 3.86 -7.13
C TYR A 158 15.43 3.32 -5.74
N HIS A 159 16.27 2.39 -5.27
CA HIS A 159 16.25 1.86 -3.90
C HIS A 159 17.65 1.92 -3.32
N GLN A 160 17.77 2.47 -2.11
CA GLN A 160 19.00 2.46 -1.35
C GLN A 160 18.68 2.06 0.10
N HIS A 161 19.47 1.17 0.65
CA HIS A 161 19.42 0.84 2.08
C HIS A 161 20.51 1.64 2.81
N TRP A 162 20.10 2.35 3.85
CA TRP A 162 21.00 3.08 4.72
C TRP A 162 20.97 2.51 6.12
N ASN A 163 22.14 2.27 6.68
CA ASN A 163 22.29 2.06 8.11
C ASN A 163 22.44 3.42 8.84
N GLN A 164 22.52 3.41 10.15
CA GLN A 164 22.65 4.64 10.95
C GLN A 164 23.91 5.45 10.58
N ALA A 165 25.02 4.79 10.28
CA ALA A 165 26.26 5.46 9.92
C ALA A 165 26.15 6.18 8.58
N ASP A 166 25.51 5.56 7.58
CA ASP A 166 25.25 6.14 6.27
C ASP A 166 24.37 7.39 6.39
N PHE A 167 23.31 7.31 7.19
CA PHE A 167 22.42 8.45 7.44
C PHE A 167 23.16 9.61 8.11
N ILE A 168 24.00 9.33 9.12
CA ILE A 168 24.81 10.35 9.79
C ILE A 168 25.82 10.97 8.82
N ALA A 169 26.46 10.17 7.97
CA ALA A 169 27.43 10.65 6.99
C ALA A 169 26.75 11.58 5.97
N TRP A 170 25.58 11.19 5.47
CA TRP A 170 24.76 12.01 4.57
C TRP A 170 24.34 13.33 5.22
N THR A 171 23.81 13.30 6.46
CA THR A 171 23.42 14.52 7.20
C THR A 171 24.60 15.47 7.38
N LYS A 172 25.79 14.94 7.72
CA LYS A 172 27.01 15.75 7.85
C LYS A 172 27.42 16.37 6.50
N SER A 173 27.28 15.68 5.39
CA SER A 173 27.57 16.22 4.06
C SER A 173 26.65 17.39 3.72
N MET A 174 25.36 17.29 4.04
CA MET A 174 24.37 18.32 3.84
C MET A 174 24.61 19.56 4.69
N MET A 175 25.11 19.38 5.93
CA MET A 175 25.52 20.49 6.80
C MET A 175 26.74 21.26 6.26
N LYS A 176 27.72 20.55 5.69
CA LYS A 176 28.91 21.18 5.09
C LYS A 176 28.58 22.05 3.90
N THR A 177 27.55 21.71 3.13
CA THR A 177 27.10 22.50 1.97
C THR A 177 26.22 23.68 2.35
N GLY A 178 25.99 23.92 3.67
CA GLY A 178 25.11 25.01 4.15
C GLY A 178 23.63 24.79 3.88
N GLN A 179 23.24 23.64 3.37
CA GLN A 179 21.86 23.30 3.02
C GLN A 179 21.00 22.96 4.25
N VAL A 180 21.63 22.58 5.36
CA VAL A 180 20.96 22.28 6.63
C VAL A 180 21.63 23.02 7.76
N GLN A 181 20.89 23.92 8.44
CA GLN A 181 21.44 24.74 9.51
C GLN A 181 21.54 24.01 10.86
N ASN A 182 20.79 22.92 11.07
CA ASN A 182 20.75 22.25 12.38
C ASN A 182 20.48 20.75 12.25
N GLN A 183 21.32 19.92 12.89
CA GLN A 183 21.17 18.46 12.93
C GLN A 183 19.84 18.02 13.60
N LYS A 184 19.31 18.81 14.54
CA LYS A 184 18.05 18.51 15.23
C LYS A 184 16.83 18.50 14.31
N THR A 185 16.88 19.20 13.17
CA THR A 185 15.81 19.20 12.17
C THR A 185 15.59 17.82 11.53
N TYR A 186 16.58 16.92 11.63
CA TYR A 186 16.55 15.58 11.06
C TYR A 186 16.50 14.45 12.09
N GLN A 187 16.57 14.76 13.38
CA GLN A 187 16.59 13.80 14.48
C GLN A 187 15.27 13.75 15.26
N GLY A 188 14.20 14.34 14.74
CA GLY A 188 12.89 14.33 15.37
C GLY A 188 12.24 12.97 15.44
#